data_78545f333d9f099442c5958aab1fa4ca
#
_entry.id   78545f333d9f099442c5958aab1fa4ca
#
_cell.length_a   1.000
_cell.length_b   1.000
_cell.length_c   1.000
_cell.angle_alpha   90.00
_cell.angle_beta   90.00
_cell.angle_gamma   90.00
#
_symmetry.space_group_name_H-M   'P 1'
#
loop_
_entity.id
_entity.type
_entity.pdbx_description
1 polymer ?
#
loop_
_entity_poly.entity_id
_entity_poly.type
_entity_poly.pdbx_seq_one_letter_code
_entity_poly.pdbx_strand_id
1 'polypeptide(L)'
;MLFEIDPKPLAEELTALGGVPLVVRAFRSLGLPGAIQEHVHVKQRERGYDEATYVESLVVLNAVGGECVEDLERLREDAALSKLLGHDFPSPRATLEFLYQFHDEQKMEEAKGRRAPDETVENHARTLSAAYTHLLSPTLLASVHYG
;
A
#
# COMPACT_ATOMS: atom_id res chain seq x y z
N MET A 1 16.94 38.03 -5.44
CA MET A 1 17.40 37.15 -4.38
C MET A 1 18.54 36.33 -4.94
N LEU A 2 19.74 36.49 -4.42
CA LEU A 2 20.89 35.66 -4.80
C LEU A 2 20.85 34.42 -3.91
N PHE A 3 20.75 33.24 -4.53
CA PHE A 3 20.89 31.96 -3.83
C PHE A 3 22.39 31.67 -3.69
N GLU A 4 22.83 31.47 -2.45
CA GLU A 4 24.17 30.96 -2.20
C GLU A 4 24.07 29.44 -2.05
N ILE A 5 24.78 28.71 -2.90
CA ILE A 5 24.83 27.26 -2.84
C ILE A 5 25.95 26.91 -1.86
N ASP A 6 25.59 26.31 -0.73
CA ASP A 6 26.59 25.76 0.19
C ASP A 6 27.26 24.54 -0.47
N PRO A 7 28.58 24.60 -0.76
CA PRO A 7 29.28 23.50 -1.41
C PRO A 7 29.54 22.32 -0.46
N LYS A 8 29.18 22.41 0.82
CA LYS A 8 29.38 21.31 1.75
C LYS A 8 28.37 20.20 1.49
N PRO A 9 28.80 18.95 1.28
CA PRO A 9 27.87 17.85 1.20
C PRO A 9 27.09 17.76 2.52
N LEU A 10 25.77 17.74 2.44
CA LEU A 10 24.91 17.46 3.58
C LEU A 10 25.25 16.07 4.10
N ALA A 11 25.59 15.98 5.39
CA ALA A 11 25.81 14.70 6.08
C ALA A 11 24.48 13.96 6.35
N GLU A 12 23.37 14.61 6.02
CA GLU A 12 22.02 14.10 6.25
C GLU A 12 21.48 13.45 4.98
N GLU A 13 20.82 12.31 5.15
CA GLU A 13 20.08 11.67 4.08
C GLU A 13 18.83 12.50 3.78
N LEU A 14 18.64 12.87 2.52
CA LEU A 14 17.50 13.66 2.06
C LEU A 14 16.63 12.80 1.17
N THR A 15 15.32 12.97 1.29
CA THR A 15 14.34 12.41 0.36
C THR A 15 13.64 13.52 -0.42
N ALA A 16 13.43 13.30 -1.72
CA ALA A 16 12.57 14.15 -2.54
C ALA A 16 11.07 13.90 -2.23
N LEU A 17 10.74 12.85 -1.47
CA LEU A 17 9.39 12.37 -1.21
C LEU A 17 8.86 12.83 0.16
N GLY A 18 9.21 14.02 0.61
CA GLY A 18 8.85 14.56 1.93
C GLY A 18 7.34 14.63 2.23
N GLY A 19 6.48 14.51 1.22
CA GLY A 19 5.02 14.43 1.39
C GLY A 19 4.50 13.01 1.74
N VAL A 20 5.26 11.96 1.43
CA VAL A 20 4.86 10.56 1.66
C VAL A 20 4.54 10.25 3.12
N PRO A 21 5.31 10.73 4.12
CA PRO A 21 4.97 10.50 5.53
C PRO A 21 3.56 10.99 5.91
N LEU A 22 3.02 11.99 5.25
CA LEU A 22 1.63 12.45 5.48
C LEU A 22 0.62 11.44 4.96
N VAL A 23 0.86 10.85 3.79
CA VAL A 23 0.01 9.79 3.22
C VAL A 23 0.01 8.56 4.13
N VAL A 24 1.19 8.11 4.56
CA VAL A 24 1.34 6.98 5.47
C VAL A 24 0.70 7.25 6.84
N ARG A 25 0.87 8.47 7.36
CA ARG A 25 0.20 8.88 8.60
C ARG A 25 -1.31 8.86 8.46
N ALA A 26 -1.86 9.33 7.35
CA ALA A 26 -3.30 9.24 7.07
C ALA A 26 -3.74 7.77 7.00
N PHE A 27 -3.05 6.92 6.23
CA PHE A 27 -3.30 5.48 6.13
C PHE A 27 -3.38 4.82 7.52
N ARG A 28 -2.40 5.08 8.38
CA ARG A 28 -2.33 4.51 9.73
C ARG A 28 -3.37 5.10 10.68
N SER A 29 -3.65 6.40 10.62
CA SER A 29 -4.63 7.07 11.50
C SER A 29 -6.09 6.69 11.16
N LEU A 30 -6.35 6.29 9.92
CA LEU A 30 -7.63 5.73 9.50
C LEU A 30 -7.85 4.27 9.95
N GLY A 31 -6.87 3.66 10.63
CA GLY A 31 -6.97 2.28 11.11
C GLY A 31 -6.83 1.21 10.03
N LEU A 32 -6.33 1.61 8.81
CA LEU A 32 -6.17 0.69 7.69
C LEU A 32 -5.33 -0.54 8.01
N PRO A 33 -4.18 -0.44 8.70
CA PRO A 33 -3.39 -1.62 9.04
C PRO A 33 -4.20 -2.66 9.82
N GLY A 34 -4.98 -2.23 10.81
CA GLY A 34 -5.83 -3.14 11.58
C GLY A 34 -6.93 -3.78 10.75
N ALA A 35 -7.61 -2.99 9.89
CA ALA A 35 -8.64 -3.50 8.99
C ALA A 35 -8.06 -4.51 7.98
N ILE A 36 -6.86 -4.26 7.45
CA ILE A 36 -6.18 -5.21 6.57
C ILE A 36 -5.86 -6.51 7.30
N GLN A 37 -5.29 -6.43 8.50
CA GLN A 37 -4.98 -7.61 9.31
C GLN A 37 -6.23 -8.42 9.68
N GLU A 38 -7.38 -7.78 9.84
CA GLU A 38 -8.65 -8.45 10.14
C GLU A 38 -9.28 -9.14 8.92
N HIS A 39 -9.11 -8.56 7.73
CA HIS A 39 -9.87 -8.97 6.55
C HIS A 39 -9.02 -9.60 5.43
N VAL A 40 -7.71 -9.40 5.43
CA VAL A 40 -6.81 -9.90 4.39
C VAL A 40 -5.92 -10.99 4.95
N HIS A 41 -6.21 -12.24 4.61
CA HIS A 41 -5.47 -13.43 5.05
C HIS A 41 -5.07 -14.27 3.84
N VAL A 42 -4.15 -13.76 3.04
CA VAL A 42 -3.69 -14.45 1.83
C VAL A 42 -2.35 -15.12 1.99
N LYS A 43 -1.53 -14.70 2.96
CA LYS A 43 -0.22 -15.29 3.18
C LYS A 43 -0.33 -16.68 3.79
N GLN A 44 0.33 -17.65 3.15
CA GLN A 44 0.43 -19.02 3.64
C GLN A 44 1.57 -19.22 4.68
N ARG A 45 2.47 -18.25 4.82
CA ARG A 45 3.64 -18.32 5.70
C ARG A 45 3.86 -16.97 6.39
N GLU A 46 4.17 -17.01 7.68
CA GLU A 46 4.48 -15.83 8.51
C GLU A 46 5.91 -15.27 8.28
N ARG A 47 6.47 -15.40 7.08
CA ARG A 47 7.79 -14.88 6.75
C ARG A 47 7.69 -13.60 5.92
N GLY A 48 8.61 -12.66 6.19
CA GLY A 48 8.68 -11.37 5.48
C GLY A 48 7.74 -10.33 6.05
N TYR A 49 7.37 -9.37 5.22
CA TYR A 49 6.46 -8.28 5.60
C TYR A 49 5.04 -8.80 5.82
N ASP A 50 4.26 -8.14 6.70
CA ASP A 50 2.84 -8.41 6.86
C ASP A 50 2.01 -7.85 5.68
N GLU A 51 0.75 -8.24 5.59
CA GLU A 51 -0.15 -7.80 4.52
C GLU A 51 -0.35 -6.28 4.54
N ALA A 52 -0.40 -5.67 5.74
CA ALA A 52 -0.56 -4.23 5.89
C ALA A 52 0.63 -3.46 5.30
N THR A 53 1.85 -3.96 5.49
CA THR A 53 3.06 -3.36 4.90
C THR A 53 3.07 -3.46 3.38
N TYR A 54 2.63 -4.58 2.79
CA TYR A 54 2.49 -4.67 1.33
C TYR A 54 1.48 -3.66 0.80
N VAL A 55 0.31 -3.56 1.43
CA VAL A 55 -0.73 -2.61 1.01
C VAL A 55 -0.27 -1.16 1.21
N GLU A 56 0.35 -0.84 2.35
CA GLU A 56 0.92 0.51 2.59
C GLU A 56 1.94 0.86 1.50
N SER A 57 2.82 -0.09 1.13
CA SER A 57 3.83 0.11 0.09
C SER A 57 3.20 0.38 -1.29
N LEU A 58 2.13 -0.33 -1.63
CA LEU A 58 1.37 -0.10 -2.88
C LEU A 58 0.64 1.25 -2.86
N VAL A 59 0.10 1.67 -1.70
CA VAL A 59 -0.49 3.00 -1.54
C VAL A 59 0.55 4.09 -1.74
N VAL A 60 1.73 3.93 -1.14
CA VAL A 60 2.84 4.87 -1.33
C VAL A 60 3.29 4.91 -2.78
N LEU A 61 3.46 3.75 -3.42
CA LEU A 61 3.83 3.65 -4.83
C LEU A 61 2.87 4.44 -5.73
N ASN A 62 1.57 4.26 -5.53
CA ASN A 62 0.55 5.02 -6.27
C ASN A 62 0.61 6.53 -5.94
N ALA A 63 0.80 6.90 -4.69
CA ALA A 63 0.85 8.30 -4.25
C ALA A 63 2.04 9.07 -4.86
N VAL A 64 3.14 8.38 -5.15
CA VAL A 64 4.31 8.99 -5.81
C VAL A 64 4.27 8.88 -7.33
N GLY A 65 3.19 8.34 -7.91
CA GLY A 65 3.02 8.22 -9.36
C GLY A 65 3.75 7.02 -9.97
N GLY A 66 3.98 5.96 -9.19
CA GLY A 66 4.52 4.71 -9.73
C GLY A 66 3.52 4.05 -10.69
N GLU A 67 4.01 3.56 -11.82
CA GLU A 67 3.20 2.96 -12.89
C GLU A 67 3.21 1.43 -12.83
N CYS A 68 4.25 0.84 -12.24
CA CYS A 68 4.40 -0.60 -12.11
C CYS A 68 5.02 -0.98 -10.76
N VAL A 69 4.96 -2.27 -10.42
CA VAL A 69 5.46 -2.78 -9.14
C VAL A 69 6.99 -2.64 -9.06
N GLU A 70 7.68 -2.67 -10.19
CA GLU A 70 9.12 -2.49 -10.31
C GLU A 70 9.59 -1.13 -9.78
N ASP A 71 8.73 -0.11 -9.83
CA ASP A 71 9.04 1.23 -9.30
C ASP A 71 9.22 1.25 -7.76
N LEU A 72 8.81 0.18 -7.06
CA LEU A 72 9.13 0.00 -5.64
C LEU A 72 10.64 -0.01 -5.37
N GLU A 73 11.47 -0.42 -6.35
CA GLU A 73 12.91 -0.41 -6.17
C GLU A 73 13.44 1.00 -5.89
N ARG A 74 12.88 2.01 -6.53
CA ARG A 74 13.23 3.41 -6.30
C ARG A 74 12.89 3.88 -4.89
N LEU A 75 11.78 3.38 -4.32
CA LEU A 75 11.42 3.67 -2.93
C LEU A 75 12.32 2.95 -1.94
N ARG A 76 12.77 1.75 -2.28
CA ARG A 76 13.71 0.96 -1.46
C ARG A 76 15.10 1.57 -1.38
N GLU A 77 15.53 2.25 -2.45
CA GLU A 77 16.82 2.94 -2.52
C GLU A 77 16.82 4.25 -1.69
N ASP A 78 15.64 4.76 -1.31
CA ASP A 78 15.52 5.97 -0.49
C ASP A 78 15.62 5.65 1.01
N ALA A 79 16.84 5.61 1.51
CA ALA A 79 17.12 5.33 2.93
C ALA A 79 16.51 6.38 3.88
N ALA A 80 16.41 7.64 3.44
CA ALA A 80 15.79 8.70 4.23
C ALA A 80 14.29 8.46 4.37
N LEU A 81 13.63 8.01 3.29
CA LEU A 81 12.21 7.66 3.32
C LEU A 81 11.96 6.47 4.25
N SER A 82 12.73 5.39 4.15
CA SER A 82 12.62 4.21 5.03
C SER A 82 12.76 4.59 6.51
N LYS A 83 13.71 5.46 6.84
CA LYS A 83 13.85 5.99 8.20
C LYS A 83 12.63 6.78 8.67
N LEU A 84 12.06 7.63 7.81
CA LEU A 84 10.88 8.42 8.14
C LEU A 84 9.63 7.56 8.36
N LEU A 85 9.50 6.46 7.62
CA LEU A 85 8.36 5.54 7.74
C LEU A 85 8.53 4.50 8.84
N GLY A 86 9.77 4.24 9.26
CA GLY A 86 10.12 3.27 10.29
C GLY A 86 10.18 1.82 9.80
N HIS A 87 10.16 1.60 8.49
CA HIS A 87 10.31 0.28 7.87
C HIS A 87 10.85 0.40 6.43
N ASP A 88 11.40 -0.69 5.92
CA ASP A 88 11.81 -0.81 4.52
C ASP A 88 10.64 -1.26 3.64
N PHE A 89 10.74 -0.95 2.34
CA PHE A 89 9.78 -1.42 1.35
C PHE A 89 10.06 -2.86 0.91
N PRO A 90 9.01 -3.68 0.67
CA PRO A 90 9.18 -5.00 0.09
C PRO A 90 9.74 -4.90 -1.32
N SER A 91 10.47 -5.95 -1.75
CA SER A 91 10.96 -6.00 -3.12
C SER A 91 9.81 -6.14 -4.14
N PRO A 92 9.99 -5.67 -5.39
CA PRO A 92 9.01 -5.85 -6.45
C PRO A 92 8.55 -7.31 -6.58
N ARG A 93 9.49 -8.23 -6.56
CA ARG A 93 9.19 -9.68 -6.64
C ARG A 93 8.32 -10.15 -5.48
N ALA A 94 8.65 -9.78 -4.23
CA ALA A 94 7.86 -10.17 -3.07
C ALA A 94 6.45 -9.57 -3.12
N THR A 95 6.32 -8.34 -3.64
CA THR A 95 5.04 -7.68 -3.83
C THR A 95 4.20 -8.36 -4.91
N LEU A 96 4.81 -8.76 -6.03
CA LEU A 96 4.11 -9.55 -7.05
C LEU A 96 3.67 -10.91 -6.51
N GLU A 97 4.53 -11.61 -5.76
CA GLU A 97 4.18 -12.87 -5.12
C GLU A 97 3.00 -12.70 -4.13
N PHE A 98 2.95 -11.58 -3.41
CA PHE A 98 1.81 -11.22 -2.57
C PHE A 98 0.53 -10.99 -3.39
N LEU A 99 0.61 -10.21 -4.48
CA LEU A 99 -0.54 -9.95 -5.36
C LEU A 99 -1.06 -11.23 -6.03
N TYR A 100 -0.17 -12.14 -6.44
CA TYR A 100 -0.57 -13.42 -7.01
C TYR A 100 -1.33 -14.34 -6.03
N GLN A 101 -1.19 -14.15 -4.72
CA GLN A 101 -1.97 -14.91 -3.74
C GLN A 101 -3.47 -14.60 -3.76
N PHE A 102 -3.86 -13.48 -4.38
CA PHE A 102 -5.27 -13.17 -4.65
C PHE A 102 -5.80 -13.88 -5.89
N HIS A 103 -4.92 -14.54 -6.68
CA HIS A 103 -5.26 -15.30 -7.87
C HIS A 103 -5.45 -16.78 -7.53
N ASP A 104 -6.63 -17.30 -7.79
CA ASP A 104 -6.93 -18.72 -7.73
C ASP A 104 -7.22 -19.22 -9.15
N GLU A 105 -6.21 -19.82 -9.79
CA GLU A 105 -6.29 -20.27 -11.19
C GLU A 105 -7.38 -21.32 -11.37
N GLN A 106 -7.62 -22.19 -10.38
CA GLN A 106 -8.64 -23.23 -10.48
C GLN A 106 -10.04 -22.63 -10.48
N LYS A 107 -10.30 -21.70 -9.58
CA LYS A 107 -11.57 -20.97 -9.54
C LYS A 107 -11.76 -20.07 -10.74
N MET A 108 -10.71 -19.46 -11.25
CA MET A 108 -10.77 -18.67 -12.48
C MET A 108 -11.12 -19.55 -13.69
N GLU A 109 -10.56 -20.75 -13.80
CA GLU A 109 -10.86 -21.66 -14.91
C GLU A 109 -12.29 -22.21 -14.80
N GLU A 110 -12.74 -22.56 -13.61
CA GLU A 110 -14.14 -22.93 -13.35
C GLU A 110 -15.12 -21.79 -13.67
N ALA A 111 -14.76 -20.54 -13.35
CA ALA A 111 -15.57 -19.36 -13.62
C ALA A 111 -15.65 -19.03 -15.10
N LYS A 112 -14.61 -19.30 -15.90
CA LYS A 112 -14.64 -19.10 -17.36
C LYS A 112 -15.76 -19.91 -18.05
N GLY A 113 -16.12 -21.07 -17.49
CA GLY A 113 -17.23 -21.89 -17.95
C GLY A 113 -18.61 -21.42 -17.47
N ARG A 114 -18.67 -20.58 -16.47
CA ARG A 114 -19.88 -20.03 -15.88
C ARG A 114 -19.92 -18.54 -16.20
N ARG A 115 -20.88 -18.05 -16.89
CA ARG A 115 -21.08 -16.61 -17.15
C ARG A 115 -21.33 -15.74 -15.88
N ALA A 116 -21.00 -16.24 -14.70
CA ALA A 116 -21.11 -15.56 -13.42
C ALA A 116 -19.76 -14.97 -13.01
N PRO A 117 -19.73 -13.85 -12.26
CA PRO A 117 -18.48 -13.30 -11.70
C PRO A 117 -17.77 -14.37 -10.86
N ASP A 118 -16.44 -14.41 -10.94
CA ASP A 118 -15.63 -15.29 -10.12
C ASP A 118 -15.88 -14.97 -8.64
N GLU A 119 -16.38 -15.96 -7.92
CA GLU A 119 -16.72 -15.82 -6.50
C GLU A 119 -15.49 -15.46 -5.64
N THR A 120 -14.29 -15.87 -6.08
CA THR A 120 -13.03 -15.53 -5.42
C THR A 120 -12.73 -14.05 -5.59
N VAL A 121 -12.83 -13.50 -6.80
CA VAL A 121 -12.63 -12.08 -7.09
C VAL A 121 -13.69 -11.26 -6.36
N GLU A 122 -14.93 -11.74 -6.35
CA GLU A 122 -16.02 -11.09 -5.64
C GLU A 122 -15.80 -11.10 -4.12
N ASN A 123 -15.31 -12.21 -3.54
CA ASN A 123 -15.00 -12.30 -2.13
C ASN A 123 -13.82 -11.42 -1.74
N HIS A 124 -12.75 -11.39 -2.54
CA HIS A 124 -11.63 -10.47 -2.32
C HIS A 124 -12.04 -9.01 -2.52
N ALA A 125 -12.83 -8.71 -3.55
CA ALA A 125 -13.40 -7.38 -3.75
C ALA A 125 -14.31 -6.97 -2.58
N ARG A 126 -15.12 -7.89 -2.05
CA ARG A 126 -15.93 -7.65 -0.84
C ARG A 126 -15.07 -7.42 0.39
N THR A 127 -13.98 -8.18 0.56
CA THR A 127 -13.03 -8.01 1.67
C THR A 127 -12.35 -6.64 1.59
N LEU A 128 -11.86 -6.26 0.42
CA LEU A 128 -11.29 -4.94 0.18
C LEU A 128 -12.36 -3.84 0.33
N SER A 129 -13.58 -4.06 -0.18
CA SER A 129 -14.70 -3.14 -0.03
C SER A 129 -15.13 -3.00 1.43
N ALA A 130 -15.13 -4.08 2.22
CA ALA A 130 -15.41 -4.03 3.66
C ALA A 130 -14.35 -3.22 4.40
N ALA A 131 -13.06 -3.42 4.07
CA ALA A 131 -11.97 -2.59 4.58
C ALA A 131 -12.16 -1.11 4.18
N TYR A 132 -12.53 -0.84 2.93
CA TYR A 132 -12.86 0.51 2.44
C TYR A 132 -14.10 1.10 3.12
N THR A 133 -15.14 0.30 3.32
CA THR A 133 -16.41 0.76 3.95
C THR A 133 -16.20 1.07 5.43
N HIS A 134 -15.31 0.33 6.10
CA HIS A 134 -14.93 0.64 7.48
C HIS A 134 -14.20 1.99 7.57
N LEU A 135 -13.45 2.36 6.51
CA LEU A 135 -12.77 3.64 6.39
C LEU A 135 -13.72 4.81 6.11
N LEU A 136 -14.76 4.55 5.31
CA LEU A 136 -15.83 5.50 5.02
C LEU A 136 -16.96 5.43 6.06
N SER A 137 -16.61 5.04 7.31
CA SER A 137 -17.59 5.02 8.38
C SER A 137 -18.28 6.38 8.51
N PRO A 138 -19.53 6.45 8.99
CA PRO A 138 -20.33 7.69 9.07
C PRO A 138 -19.63 8.87 9.76
N THR A 139 -18.63 8.59 10.59
CA THR A 139 -17.80 9.59 11.25
C THR A 139 -16.93 10.40 10.29
N LEU A 140 -16.47 9.81 9.19
CA LEU A 140 -15.68 10.51 8.17
C LEU A 140 -16.58 11.33 7.21
N LEU A 141 -17.75 10.79 6.86
CA LEU A 141 -18.72 11.50 6.03
C LEU A 141 -19.32 12.72 6.77
N ALA A 142 -19.45 12.64 8.08
CA ALA A 142 -19.92 13.77 8.90
C ALA A 142 -18.89 14.92 8.97
N SER A 143 -17.59 14.65 8.86
CA SER A 143 -16.54 15.68 8.89
C SER A 143 -16.38 16.44 7.58
N VAL A 144 -16.85 15.89 6.45
CA VAL A 144 -16.76 16.53 5.13
C VAL A 144 -17.93 17.49 4.87
N HIS A 145 -19.03 17.41 5.66
CA HIS A 145 -20.23 18.25 5.47
C HIS A 145 -20.24 19.54 6.31
N TYR A 146 -19.20 19.82 7.10
CA TYR A 146 -19.10 21.01 7.95
C TYR A 146 -17.77 21.77 7.75
N GLY A 147 -17.32 21.90 6.52
CA GLY A 147 -16.18 22.74 6.16
C GLY A 147 -16.57 23.73 5.06
#